data_9047bd29f2d25620d04eac914bed0071
#
_entry.id   9047bd29f2d25620d04eac914bed0071
#
_cell.length_a   1.000
_cell.length_b   1.000
_cell.length_c   1.000
_cell.angle_alpha   90.00
_cell.angle_beta   90.00
_cell.angle_gamma   90.00
#
_symmetry.space_group_name_H-M   'P 1'
#
loop_
_entity.id
_entity.type
_entity.pdbx_description
1 polymer ?
#
loop_
_entity_poly.entity_id
_entity_poly.type
_entity_poly.pdbx_seq_one_letter_code
_entity_poly.pdbx_strand_id
1 'polypeptide(L)'
;MKTRKLEIACPQCGSGEVFYSCTPNCCFNHVCGKCGTTFEPATRAKGGFLTGVVPPDPLPDSTDPTAECARCQAITVYLTEDNAMVCGKCGALLEMELTEIAPG
;
A
#
# COMPACT_ATOMS: atom_id res chain seq x y z
N MET A 1 8.29 -1.42 17.29
CA MET A 1 6.91 -1.05 16.89
C MET A 1 6.37 -2.09 15.91
N LYS A 2 5.27 -2.71 16.26
CA LYS A 2 4.66 -3.71 15.39
C LYS A 2 3.85 -3.04 14.30
N THR A 3 3.84 -3.66 13.13
CA THR A 3 3.06 -3.19 11.99
C THR A 3 2.13 -4.31 11.52
N ARG A 4 1.20 -3.94 10.66
CA ARG A 4 0.30 -4.89 10.01
C ARG A 4 0.30 -4.64 8.50
N LYS A 5 -0.25 -5.59 7.76
CA LYS A 5 -0.30 -5.48 6.30
C LYS A 5 -1.00 -4.22 5.86
N LEU A 6 -0.52 -3.64 4.76
CA LEU A 6 -1.16 -2.47 4.17
C LEU A 6 -2.57 -2.84 3.71
N GLU A 7 -3.54 -2.01 4.08
CA GLU A 7 -4.92 -2.15 3.65
C GLU A 7 -5.29 -0.97 2.76
N ILE A 8 -5.85 -1.27 1.61
CA ILE A 8 -6.27 -0.25 0.65
C ILE A 8 -7.75 -0.46 0.35
N ALA A 9 -8.53 0.60 0.45
CA ALA A 9 -9.93 0.57 0.08
C ALA A 9 -10.09 1.05 -1.37
N CYS A 10 -11.02 0.43 -2.09
CA CYS A 10 -11.31 0.83 -3.46
C CYS A 10 -11.78 2.29 -3.50
N PRO A 11 -11.21 3.13 -4.37
CA PRO A 11 -11.63 4.54 -4.45
C PRO A 11 -13.03 4.72 -5.02
N GLN A 12 -13.60 3.71 -5.65
CA GLN A 12 -14.95 3.79 -6.23
C GLN A 12 -16.03 3.29 -5.27
N CYS A 13 -15.87 2.08 -4.75
CA CYS A 13 -16.91 1.46 -3.93
C CYS A 13 -16.56 1.35 -2.45
N GLY A 14 -15.33 1.67 -2.06
CA GLY A 14 -14.90 1.60 -0.68
C GLY A 14 -14.64 0.20 -0.14
N SER A 15 -14.71 -0.83 -0.99
CA SER A 15 -14.47 -2.21 -0.56
C SER A 15 -13.01 -2.43 -0.18
N GLY A 16 -12.78 -3.25 0.83
CA GLY A 16 -11.44 -3.69 1.19
C GLY A 16 -10.94 -4.89 0.37
N GLU A 17 -11.72 -5.38 -0.58
CA GLU A 17 -11.34 -6.50 -1.43
C GLU A 17 -10.44 -6.03 -2.58
N VAL A 18 -9.25 -5.60 -2.24
CA VAL A 18 -8.29 -5.06 -3.21
C VAL A 18 -7.11 -6.02 -3.32
N PHE A 19 -6.75 -6.36 -4.55
CA PHE A 19 -5.65 -7.26 -4.84
C PHE A 19 -4.61 -6.57 -5.69
N TYR A 20 -3.35 -6.89 -5.43
CA TYR A 20 -2.25 -6.47 -6.27
C TYR A 20 -2.18 -7.41 -7.47
N SER A 21 -2.30 -6.86 -8.66
CA SER A 21 -2.19 -7.63 -9.89
C SER A 21 -0.98 -7.14 -10.67
N CYS A 22 0.09 -7.90 -10.60
CA CYS A 22 1.30 -7.60 -11.37
C CYS A 22 1.18 -8.30 -12.72
N THR A 23 0.72 -7.56 -13.74
CA THR A 23 0.73 -8.05 -15.10
C THR A 23 1.99 -7.55 -15.79
N PRO A 24 2.51 -8.27 -16.81
CA PRO A 24 3.64 -7.76 -17.58
C PRO A 24 3.30 -6.37 -18.10
N ASN A 25 4.15 -5.42 -17.93
CA ASN A 25 4.00 -4.03 -18.36
C ASN A 25 3.20 -3.14 -17.40
N CYS A 26 2.75 -3.65 -16.27
CA CYS A 26 2.04 -2.82 -15.30
C CYS A 26 2.78 -2.79 -13.99
N CYS A 27 3.04 -1.61 -13.47
CA CYS A 27 3.64 -1.44 -12.16
C CYS A 27 2.55 -1.05 -11.18
N PHE A 28 2.48 -1.76 -10.06
CA PHE A 28 1.61 -1.40 -8.93
C PHE A 28 0.12 -1.31 -9.25
N ASN A 29 -0.33 -2.03 -10.27
CA ASN A 29 -1.76 -2.07 -10.54
C ASN A 29 -2.48 -2.85 -9.47
N HIS A 30 -3.56 -2.25 -8.97
CA HIS A 30 -4.45 -2.88 -8.03
C HIS A 30 -5.83 -2.96 -8.63
N VAL A 31 -6.58 -3.99 -8.27
CA VAL A 31 -7.93 -4.20 -8.76
C VAL A 31 -8.86 -4.47 -7.58
N CYS A 32 -10.03 -3.85 -7.62
CA CYS A 32 -11.08 -4.16 -6.66
C CYS A 32 -11.79 -5.44 -7.08
N GLY A 33 -11.78 -6.45 -6.20
CA GLY A 33 -12.47 -7.71 -6.46
C GLY A 33 -13.98 -7.59 -6.46
N LYS A 34 -14.52 -6.47 -6.00
CA LYS A 34 -15.96 -6.27 -5.92
C LYS A 34 -16.53 -5.52 -7.12
N CYS A 35 -15.91 -4.40 -7.51
CA CYS A 35 -16.42 -3.59 -8.61
C CYS A 35 -15.54 -3.59 -9.85
N GLY A 36 -14.34 -4.16 -9.78
CA GLY A 36 -13.44 -4.27 -10.91
C GLY A 36 -12.65 -3.02 -11.25
N THR A 37 -12.77 -1.96 -10.46
CA THR A 37 -11.98 -0.74 -10.68
C THR A 37 -10.50 -1.02 -10.53
N THR A 38 -9.69 -0.54 -11.47
CA THR A 38 -8.24 -0.61 -11.37
C THR A 38 -7.69 0.75 -10.97
N PHE A 39 -6.67 0.73 -10.11
CA PHE A 39 -6.07 1.97 -9.62
C PHE A 39 -4.62 1.72 -9.22
N GLU A 40 -3.88 2.81 -9.09
CA GLU A 40 -2.47 2.77 -8.71
C GLU A 40 -2.30 3.53 -7.39
N PRO A 41 -1.88 2.85 -6.31
CA PRO A 41 -1.57 3.55 -5.07
C PRO A 41 -0.17 4.15 -5.15
N ALA A 42 -0.06 5.38 -4.72
CA ALA A 42 1.22 6.06 -4.59
C ALA A 42 1.34 6.59 -3.16
N THR A 43 2.56 6.85 -2.73
CA THR A 43 2.79 7.41 -1.41
C THR A 43 3.48 8.76 -1.52
N ARG A 44 3.33 9.55 -0.47
CA ARG A 44 4.00 10.82 -0.33
C ARG A 44 4.59 10.90 1.06
N ALA A 45 5.81 11.39 1.18
CA ALA A 45 6.46 11.53 2.48
C ALA A 45 5.81 12.64 3.31
N LYS A 46 5.50 12.32 4.55
CA LYS A 46 4.87 13.27 5.49
C LYS A 46 5.88 14.10 6.28
N GLY A 47 7.16 13.76 6.17
CA GLY A 47 8.18 14.49 6.90
C GLY A 47 8.40 13.97 8.30
N GLY A 48 8.61 12.68 8.47
CA GLY A 48 8.94 12.07 9.75
C GLY A 48 9.44 10.67 9.54
N PHE A 49 10.09 10.15 10.57
CA PHE A 49 10.63 8.79 10.54
C PHE A 49 10.31 8.09 11.84
N LEU A 50 10.06 6.78 11.75
CA LEU A 50 9.92 5.92 12.91
C LEU A 50 11.13 5.00 12.99
N THR A 51 11.55 4.68 14.21
CA THR A 51 12.63 3.72 14.46
C THR A 51 12.04 2.45 15.04
N GLY A 52 12.75 1.32 14.85
CA GLY A 52 12.31 0.06 15.39
C GLY A 52 11.05 -0.49 14.74
N VAL A 53 10.83 -0.20 13.46
CA VAL A 53 9.70 -0.73 12.72
C VAL A 53 9.87 -2.23 12.52
N VAL A 54 8.89 -3.01 12.96
CA VAL A 54 8.91 -4.46 12.84
C VAL A 54 7.94 -4.86 11.73
N PRO A 55 8.40 -5.61 10.71
CA PRO A 55 7.51 -6.06 9.64
C PRO A 55 6.34 -6.89 10.19
N PRO A 56 5.21 -6.91 9.49
CA PRO A 56 4.08 -7.74 9.93
C PRO A 56 4.42 -9.22 9.87
N ASP A 57 3.78 -9.99 10.75
CA ASP A 57 3.95 -11.43 10.80
C ASP A 57 2.57 -12.09 10.79
N PRO A 58 2.22 -12.82 9.72
CA PRO A 58 3.06 -13.14 8.55
C PRO A 58 3.24 -11.96 7.60
N LEU A 59 4.27 -12.06 6.76
CA LEU A 59 4.51 -11.05 5.73
C LEU A 59 3.40 -11.09 4.67
N PRO A 60 3.14 -9.95 3.99
CA PRO A 60 2.13 -9.93 2.92
C PRO A 60 2.48 -10.90 1.78
N ASP A 61 1.44 -11.47 1.20
CA ASP A 61 1.57 -12.32 0.01
C ASP A 61 1.76 -11.49 -1.25
N SER A 62 2.09 -12.16 -2.35
CA SER A 62 2.30 -11.48 -3.64
C SER A 62 1.03 -10.82 -4.19
N THR A 63 -0.15 -11.22 -3.71
CA THR A 63 -1.43 -10.64 -4.12
C THR A 63 -1.99 -9.62 -3.12
N ASP A 64 -1.35 -9.46 -1.98
CA ASP A 64 -1.77 -8.46 -1.00
C ASP A 64 -1.49 -7.05 -1.51
N PRO A 65 -2.30 -6.07 -1.12
CA PRO A 65 -2.06 -4.68 -1.54
C PRO A 65 -0.67 -4.20 -1.12
N THR A 66 -0.07 -3.41 -1.98
CA THR A 66 1.27 -2.86 -1.74
C THR A 66 1.37 -1.45 -2.30
N ALA A 67 2.38 -0.72 -1.86
CA ALA A 67 2.67 0.61 -2.35
C ALA A 67 4.16 0.86 -2.28
N GLU A 68 4.65 1.76 -3.12
CA GLU A 68 6.05 2.11 -3.15
C GLU A 68 6.32 3.28 -2.21
N CYS A 69 7.39 3.18 -1.43
CA CYS A 69 7.81 4.28 -0.56
C CYS A 69 8.31 5.45 -1.40
N ALA A 70 7.80 6.65 -1.13
CA ALA A 70 8.17 7.86 -1.87
C ALA A 70 9.63 8.26 -1.65
N ARG A 71 10.29 7.75 -0.61
CA ARG A 71 11.68 8.11 -0.32
C ARG A 71 12.70 7.09 -0.83
N CYS A 72 12.50 5.81 -0.51
CA CYS A 72 13.48 4.78 -0.85
C CYS A 72 13.02 3.84 -1.94
N GLN A 73 11.77 4.00 -2.39
CA GLN A 73 11.18 3.21 -3.48
C GLN A 73 11.05 1.72 -3.18
N ALA A 74 11.18 1.34 -1.92
CA ALA A 74 10.89 -0.03 -1.51
C ALA A 74 9.38 -0.25 -1.46
N ILE A 75 8.94 -1.47 -1.73
CA ILE A 75 7.52 -1.82 -1.70
C ILE A 75 7.12 -2.40 -0.33
N THR A 76 7.89 -2.11 0.71
CA THR A 76 7.65 -2.60 2.06
C THR A 76 6.92 -1.59 2.92
N VAL A 77 5.76 -1.12 2.44
CA VAL A 77 4.94 -0.15 3.15
C VAL A 77 3.90 -0.89 3.99
N TYR A 78 3.84 -0.55 5.27
CA TYR A 78 2.96 -1.21 6.24
C TYR A 78 2.17 -0.18 7.03
N LEU A 79 1.19 -0.64 7.80
CA LEU A 79 0.41 0.20 8.70
C LEU A 79 0.84 -0.03 10.15
N THR A 80 0.92 1.04 10.92
CA THR A 80 1.13 0.95 12.36
C THR A 80 -0.19 0.64 13.07
N GLU A 81 -0.12 0.45 14.39
CA GLU A 81 -1.32 0.22 15.20
C GLU A 81 -2.29 1.40 15.15
N ASP A 82 -1.78 2.61 14.92
CA ASP A 82 -2.57 3.83 14.79
C ASP A 82 -3.05 4.10 13.37
N ASN A 83 -2.91 3.14 12.47
CA ASN A 83 -3.23 3.27 11.05
C ASN A 83 -2.35 4.28 10.30
N ALA A 84 -1.20 4.61 10.84
CA ALA A 84 -0.22 5.41 10.14
C ALA A 84 0.53 4.54 9.13
N MET A 85 0.83 5.10 7.97
CA MET A 85 1.57 4.39 6.94
C MET A 85 3.06 4.62 7.11
N VAL A 86 3.85 3.56 7.09
CA VAL A 86 5.29 3.64 7.32
C VAL A 86 6.02 2.67 6.38
N CYS A 87 7.20 3.11 5.93
CA CYS A 87 8.08 2.22 5.17
C CYS A 87 8.85 1.32 6.13
N GLY A 88 8.76 0.02 5.94
CA GLY A 88 9.48 -0.95 6.77
C GLY A 88 10.98 -0.97 6.52
N LYS A 89 11.45 -0.31 5.46
CA LYS A 89 12.88 -0.27 5.13
C LYS A 89 13.57 0.98 5.66
N CYS A 90 13.02 2.17 5.36
CA CYS A 90 13.64 3.43 5.77
C CYS A 90 12.96 4.09 6.96
N GLY A 91 11.78 3.62 7.36
CA GLY A 91 11.05 4.18 8.49
C GLY A 91 10.28 5.45 8.19
N ALA A 92 10.25 5.92 6.95
CA ALA A 92 9.59 7.17 6.60
C ALA A 92 8.08 7.07 6.81
N LEU A 93 7.50 8.11 7.41
CA LEU A 93 6.05 8.24 7.50
C LEU A 93 5.49 8.71 6.17
N LEU A 94 4.41 8.08 5.72
CA LEU A 94 3.87 8.27 4.39
C LEU A 94 2.37 8.55 4.43
N GLU A 95 1.87 9.12 3.35
CA GLU A 95 0.44 9.26 3.06
C GLU A 95 0.15 8.54 1.75
N MET A 96 -1.04 7.96 1.65
CA MET A 96 -1.48 7.26 0.44
C MET A 96 -2.23 8.21 -0.49
N GLU A 97 -1.91 8.14 -1.77
CA GLU A 97 -2.68 8.77 -2.83
C GLU A 97 -3.10 7.68 -3.82
N LEU A 98 -4.37 7.60 -4.12
CA LEU A 98 -4.89 6.62 -5.06
C LEU A 98 -5.23 7.31 -6.38
N THR A 99 -4.66 6.79 -7.47
CA THR A 99 -4.95 7.27 -8.82
C THR A 99 -5.76 6.22 -9.55
N GLU A 100 -7.00 6.54 -9.88
CA GLU A 100 -7.85 5.63 -10.63
C GLU A 100 -7.33 5.50 -12.06
N ILE A 101 -7.17 4.26 -12.52
CA ILE A 101 -6.71 3.99 -13.88
C ILE A 101 -7.89 3.72 -14.79
N ALA A 102 -8.82 2.83 -14.35
CA ALA A 102 -9.99 2.50 -15.15
C ALA A 102 -11.13 2.07 -14.22
N PRO A 103 -12.33 2.60 -14.42
CA PRO A 103 -13.50 2.15 -13.67
C PRO A 103 -13.89 0.73 -14.08
N GLY A 104 -14.42 0.01 -13.12
CA GLY A 104 -14.91 -1.35 -13.36
C GLY A 104 -16.22 -1.42 -14.10
#